data_47d089529e7826713054f7b69e756b3c
#
_entry.id   47d089529e7826713054f7b69e756b3c
#
_cell.length_a   1.000
_cell.length_b   1.000
_cell.length_c   1.000
_cell.angle_alpha   90.00
_cell.angle_beta   90.00
_cell.angle_gamma   90.00
#
_symmetry.space_group_name_H-M   'P 1'
#
loop_
_entity.id
_entity.type
_entity.pdbx_description
1 polymer ?
#
loop_
_entity_poly.entity_id
_entity_poly.type
_entity_poly.pdbx_seq_one_letter_code
_entity_poly.pdbx_strand_id
1 'polypeptide(L)'
;MKTKLPTEWQELSDQLGFQEFTPIQTQLFEPLLAGENLLGVSPTGTGKTLAYLLPSLLRLQKKKAQQLLILAPNTELAGQIFDVCKTWAETIGLTPQLFLSGSSQKRQIERLKKGPEILIGTPGRIFELIKLKKIKMMNVETIILDEFDQLLDDSQIHFVEKITHYAPRDHQLVYMSATTKFDQEKIAPNTHTIDLSDQKLDNIQHFYMQVDQRHRVDMLRKLAHVEDFRGLVFFNSLSDLGSAEEKLQYRDILAVSLASDVNVKFRKVILEKFKDKQLTLLLATDLLARGIDIDSLECVVNFDVPRDSETYTHRAGRTGRMGKEGYVITLVTHPEELKKLKKFASVREIILKNQELYIK
;
A
#
# COMPACT_ATOMS: atom_id res chain seq x y z
N MET A 1 24.17 4.84 6.82
CA MET A 1 22.88 5.23 7.43
C MET A 1 22.45 4.24 8.52
N LYS A 2 22.54 2.94 8.30
CA LYS A 2 22.21 1.88 9.28
C LYS A 2 22.89 2.11 10.65
N THR A 3 24.12 2.62 10.67
CA THR A 3 24.87 2.95 11.89
C THR A 3 24.31 4.14 12.69
N LYS A 4 23.40 4.93 12.14
CA LYS A 4 22.71 6.03 12.84
C LYS A 4 21.43 5.57 13.56
N LEU A 5 21.00 4.33 13.34
CA LEU A 5 19.81 3.76 13.99
C LEU A 5 20.15 3.21 15.38
N PRO A 6 19.17 3.16 16.30
CA PRO A 6 19.30 2.44 17.57
C PRO A 6 19.77 1.00 17.35
N THR A 7 20.50 0.44 18.31
CA THR A 7 21.03 -0.93 18.23
C THR A 7 19.91 -1.94 18.00
N GLU A 8 18.78 -1.77 18.69
CA GLU A 8 17.58 -2.61 18.58
C GLU A 8 17.04 -2.64 17.14
N TRP A 9 17.14 -1.51 16.43
CA TRP A 9 16.69 -1.42 15.03
C TRP A 9 17.71 -2.00 14.05
N GLN A 10 19.00 -1.93 14.38
CA GLN A 10 20.03 -2.59 13.57
C GLN A 10 19.84 -4.11 13.62
N GLU A 11 19.65 -4.67 14.82
CA GLU A 11 19.37 -6.10 15.01
C GLU A 11 18.07 -6.54 14.31
N LEU A 12 17.00 -5.76 14.47
CA LEU A 12 15.72 -6.02 13.81
C LEU A 12 15.85 -5.96 12.27
N SER A 13 16.61 -5.00 11.74
CA SER A 13 16.89 -4.90 10.31
C SER A 13 17.56 -6.16 9.78
N ASP A 14 18.55 -6.70 10.50
CA ASP A 14 19.26 -7.92 10.13
C ASP A 14 18.35 -9.14 10.16
N GLN A 15 17.51 -9.27 11.19
CA GLN A 15 16.49 -10.33 11.29
C GLN A 15 15.47 -10.30 10.15
N LEU A 16 15.07 -9.09 9.71
CA LEU A 16 14.12 -8.88 8.62
C LEU A 16 14.77 -8.92 7.23
N GLY A 17 16.10 -9.06 7.14
CA GLY A 17 16.83 -9.13 5.88
C GLY A 17 16.99 -7.78 5.17
N PHE A 18 16.85 -6.65 5.89
CA PHE A 18 17.12 -5.32 5.35
C PHE A 18 18.62 -5.07 5.26
N GLN A 19 19.15 -5.04 4.06
CA GLN A 19 20.58 -4.81 3.82
C GLN A 19 20.88 -3.30 3.75
N GLU A 20 20.13 -2.57 2.94
CA GLU A 20 20.33 -1.14 2.67
C GLU A 20 19.01 -0.36 2.68
N PHE A 21 19.13 0.94 2.93
CA PHE A 21 18.00 1.87 2.77
C PHE A 21 17.69 2.10 1.29
N THR A 22 16.41 2.13 0.97
CA THR A 22 15.96 2.52 -0.36
C THR A 22 16.23 4.02 -0.60
N PRO A 23 16.26 4.49 -1.87
CA PRO A 23 16.48 5.91 -2.17
C PRO A 23 15.52 6.84 -1.44
N ILE A 24 14.22 6.50 -1.36
CA ILE A 24 13.24 7.34 -0.65
C ILE A 24 13.52 7.37 0.86
N GLN A 25 13.90 6.25 1.47
CA GLN A 25 14.27 6.18 2.87
C GLN A 25 15.50 7.03 3.17
N THR A 26 16.48 7.00 2.27
CA THR A 26 17.72 7.76 2.41
C THR A 26 17.47 9.27 2.32
N GLN A 27 16.66 9.71 1.35
CA GLN A 27 16.44 11.14 1.11
C GLN A 27 15.50 11.79 2.13
N LEU A 28 14.50 11.04 2.64
CA LEU A 28 13.55 11.55 3.63
C LEU A 28 14.12 11.61 5.06
N PHE A 29 15.14 10.81 5.38
CA PHE A 29 15.56 10.59 6.76
C PHE A 29 15.97 11.86 7.50
N GLU A 30 16.96 12.59 6.99
CA GLU A 30 17.50 13.78 7.67
C GLU A 30 16.48 14.94 7.72
N PRO A 31 15.80 15.30 6.60
CA PRO A 31 14.79 16.36 6.65
C PRO A 31 13.62 16.06 7.61
N LEU A 32 13.15 14.81 7.65
CA LEU A 32 12.11 14.42 8.60
C LEU A 32 12.59 14.48 10.04
N LEU A 33 13.81 14.05 10.31
CA LEU A 33 14.43 14.14 11.63
C LEU A 33 14.61 15.59 12.06
N ALA A 34 14.90 16.50 11.13
CA ALA A 34 14.99 17.94 11.35
C ALA A 34 13.64 18.63 11.61
N GLY A 35 12.52 17.96 11.32
CA GLY A 35 11.17 18.52 11.51
C GLY A 35 10.63 19.32 10.34
N GLU A 36 11.23 19.19 9.15
CA GLU A 36 10.77 19.88 7.95
C GLU A 36 9.44 19.34 7.45
N ASN A 37 8.60 20.22 6.90
CA ASN A 37 7.43 19.76 6.13
C ASN A 37 7.89 19.12 4.83
N LEU A 38 7.37 17.93 4.51
CA LEU A 38 7.83 17.14 3.39
C LEU A 38 6.71 16.59 2.53
N LEU A 39 6.91 16.61 1.22
CA LEU A 39 6.19 15.84 0.24
C LEU A 39 7.14 14.77 -0.34
N GLY A 40 6.91 13.50 0.01
CA GLY A 40 7.64 12.37 -0.55
C GLY A 40 6.80 11.69 -1.63
N VAL A 41 7.28 11.72 -2.87
CA VAL A 41 6.64 11.01 -4.00
C VAL A 41 7.55 9.88 -4.44
N SER A 42 7.00 8.67 -4.43
CA SER A 42 7.74 7.48 -4.86
C SER A 42 6.76 6.35 -5.20
N PRO A 43 7.03 5.50 -6.18
CA PRO A 43 6.18 4.36 -6.52
C PRO A 43 5.81 3.48 -5.32
N THR A 44 4.73 2.70 -5.44
CA THR A 44 4.37 1.70 -4.42
C THR A 44 5.46 0.62 -4.35
N GLY A 45 5.71 0.09 -3.13
CA GLY A 45 6.73 -0.95 -2.94
C GLY A 45 8.16 -0.45 -2.72
N THR A 46 8.42 0.86 -2.77
CA THR A 46 9.75 1.47 -2.54
C THR A 46 10.13 1.62 -1.07
N GLY A 47 9.25 1.23 -0.13
CA GLY A 47 9.51 1.32 1.30
C GLY A 47 9.13 2.67 1.93
N LYS A 48 8.16 3.39 1.36
CA LYS A 48 7.65 4.68 1.87
C LYS A 48 7.29 4.64 3.36
N THR A 49 6.62 3.58 3.80
CA THR A 49 6.18 3.46 5.20
C THR A 49 7.35 3.55 6.17
N LEU A 50 8.42 2.81 5.95
CA LEU A 50 9.63 2.92 6.78
C LEU A 50 10.37 4.25 6.58
N ALA A 51 10.31 4.83 5.38
CA ALA A 51 10.95 6.10 5.06
C ALA A 51 10.48 7.23 5.98
N TYR A 52 9.18 7.27 6.28
CA TYR A 52 8.66 8.27 7.21
C TYR A 52 8.61 7.79 8.66
N LEU A 53 8.38 6.50 8.92
CA LEU A 53 8.27 5.99 10.29
C LEU A 53 9.57 6.11 11.07
N LEU A 54 10.69 5.61 10.53
CA LEU A 54 11.94 5.53 11.29
C LEU A 54 12.40 6.91 11.81
N PRO A 55 12.54 7.97 11.00
CA PRO A 55 12.93 9.28 11.50
C PRO A 55 11.88 9.89 12.42
N SER A 56 10.58 9.69 12.16
CA SER A 56 9.52 10.23 13.01
C SER A 56 9.51 9.59 14.40
N LEU A 57 9.72 8.27 14.49
CA LEU A 57 9.79 7.57 15.77
C LEU A 57 10.97 8.01 16.63
N LEU A 58 12.12 8.36 16.02
CA LEU A 58 13.31 8.85 16.73
C LEU A 58 13.10 10.21 17.40
N ARG A 59 12.13 10.99 16.95
CA ARG A 59 11.79 12.30 17.52
C ARG A 59 10.88 12.20 18.74
N LEU A 60 10.20 11.08 18.94
CA LEU A 60 9.18 10.94 19.98
C LEU A 60 9.80 10.79 21.38
N GLN A 61 9.14 11.41 22.34
CA GLN A 61 9.48 11.28 23.76
C GLN A 61 8.64 10.18 24.38
N LYS A 62 9.29 9.20 25.00
CA LYS A 62 8.60 8.14 25.76
C LYS A 62 7.71 8.72 26.84
N LYS A 63 6.54 8.11 27.05
CA LYS A 63 5.53 8.52 28.04
C LYS A 63 4.85 9.89 27.79
N LYS A 64 5.16 10.58 26.68
CA LYS A 64 4.42 11.75 26.25
C LYS A 64 3.40 11.33 25.20
N ALA A 65 2.14 11.26 25.60
CA ALA A 65 1.06 10.73 24.76
C ALA A 65 0.76 11.60 23.53
N GLN A 66 0.36 10.94 22.43
CA GLN A 66 -0.28 11.55 21.24
C GLN A 66 0.62 12.54 20.50
N GLN A 67 1.87 12.20 20.24
CA GLN A 67 2.84 13.07 19.56
C GLN A 67 2.83 12.88 18.03
N LEU A 68 2.59 11.66 17.55
CA LEU A 68 2.57 11.32 16.13
C LEU A 68 1.18 10.86 15.72
N LEU A 69 0.63 11.48 14.66
CA LEU A 69 -0.62 11.10 14.04
C LEU A 69 -0.37 10.66 12.59
N ILE A 70 -0.80 9.46 12.24
CA ILE A 70 -0.72 8.94 10.87
C ILE A 70 -2.13 8.70 10.35
N LEU A 71 -2.46 9.33 9.22
CA LEU A 71 -3.73 9.19 8.53
C LEU A 71 -3.55 8.36 7.26
N ALA A 72 -4.42 7.38 7.10
CA ALA A 72 -4.50 6.55 5.90
C ALA A 72 -5.92 6.57 5.34
N PRO A 73 -6.11 6.49 4.00
CA PRO A 73 -7.41 6.64 3.35
C PRO A 73 -8.42 5.53 3.70
N ASN A 74 -7.93 4.34 4.08
CA ASN A 74 -8.79 3.19 4.36
C ASN A 74 -8.30 2.39 5.56
N THR A 75 -9.17 1.52 6.07
CA THR A 75 -8.92 0.74 7.29
C THR A 75 -7.82 -0.30 7.12
N GLU A 76 -7.62 -0.77 5.91
CA GLU A 76 -6.67 -1.83 5.59
C GLU A 76 -5.24 -1.28 5.59
N LEU A 77 -5.00 -0.16 4.88
CA LEU A 77 -3.71 0.52 4.89
C LEU A 77 -3.35 1.01 6.31
N ALA A 78 -4.33 1.59 7.04
CA ALA A 78 -4.10 1.97 8.44
C ALA A 78 -3.67 0.77 9.31
N GLY A 79 -4.25 -0.41 9.07
CA GLY A 79 -3.86 -1.67 9.73
C GLY A 79 -2.43 -2.08 9.40
N GLN A 80 -2.04 -2.02 8.14
CA GLN A 80 -0.66 -2.33 7.70
C GLN A 80 0.36 -1.38 8.29
N ILE A 81 0.09 -0.07 8.23
CA ILE A 81 0.95 0.94 8.86
C ILE A 81 1.09 0.66 10.35
N PHE A 82 -0.02 0.28 11.01
CA PHE A 82 0.01 -0.07 12.42
C PHE A 82 0.90 -1.28 12.72
N ASP A 83 0.80 -2.36 11.94
CA ASP A 83 1.60 -3.58 12.15
C ASP A 83 3.09 -3.29 11.93
N VAL A 84 3.46 -2.56 10.87
CA VAL A 84 4.84 -2.11 10.64
C VAL A 84 5.31 -1.19 11.75
N CYS A 85 4.51 -0.17 12.11
CA CYS A 85 4.85 0.77 13.18
C CYS A 85 5.05 0.05 14.52
N LYS A 86 4.19 -0.90 14.85
CA LYS A 86 4.27 -1.69 16.08
C LYS A 86 5.58 -2.45 16.16
N THR A 87 5.99 -3.12 15.09
CA THR A 87 7.24 -3.88 15.00
C THR A 87 8.46 -3.02 15.37
N TRP A 88 8.52 -1.78 14.90
CA TRP A 88 9.66 -0.90 15.13
C TRP A 88 9.54 -0.06 16.42
N ALA A 89 8.34 0.44 16.73
CA ALA A 89 8.10 1.30 17.88
C ALA A 89 8.25 0.58 19.22
N GLU A 90 7.75 -0.66 19.32
CA GLU A 90 7.80 -1.43 20.58
C GLU A 90 9.24 -1.79 20.98
N THR A 91 10.15 -2.00 20.03
CA THR A 91 11.57 -2.28 20.34
C THR A 91 12.26 -1.12 21.06
N ILE A 92 11.82 0.11 20.81
CA ILE A 92 12.33 1.31 21.47
C ILE A 92 11.38 1.84 22.57
N GLY A 93 10.38 1.03 22.98
CA GLY A 93 9.47 1.32 24.10
C GLY A 93 8.41 2.38 23.82
N LEU A 94 8.01 2.58 22.55
CA LEU A 94 6.90 3.43 22.13
C LEU A 94 5.65 2.58 21.86
N THR A 95 4.47 3.14 22.07
CA THR A 95 3.19 2.43 21.99
C THR A 95 2.32 3.02 20.86
N PRO A 96 2.17 2.34 19.72
CA PRO A 96 1.20 2.71 18.69
C PRO A 96 -0.20 2.22 19.03
N GLN A 97 -1.22 2.95 18.56
CA GLN A 97 -2.62 2.53 18.65
C GLN A 97 -3.37 2.81 17.36
N LEU A 98 -4.22 1.85 16.97
CA LEU A 98 -5.01 1.87 15.75
C LEU A 98 -6.47 2.27 16.03
N PHE A 99 -6.98 3.23 15.23
CA PHE A 99 -8.32 3.80 15.33
C PHE A 99 -9.06 3.72 14.00
N LEU A 100 -10.05 2.82 13.91
CA LEU A 100 -10.76 2.51 12.68
C LEU A 100 -12.26 2.70 12.82
N SER A 101 -12.91 3.15 11.76
CA SER A 101 -14.37 3.11 11.62
C SER A 101 -14.86 1.66 11.65
N GLY A 102 -16.12 1.46 12.09
CA GLY A 102 -16.69 0.11 12.22
C GLY A 102 -16.24 -0.69 13.45
N SER A 103 -15.21 -0.25 14.18
CA SER A 103 -14.79 -0.85 15.46
C SER A 103 -15.43 -0.15 16.64
N SER A 104 -15.58 -0.87 17.78
CA SER A 104 -16.19 -0.33 19.01
C SER A 104 -15.48 0.93 19.50
N GLN A 105 -16.19 2.07 19.46
CA GLN A 105 -15.69 3.37 19.93
C GLN A 105 -15.29 3.32 21.42
N LYS A 106 -16.08 2.65 22.24
CA LYS A 106 -15.79 2.50 23.68
C LYS A 106 -14.43 1.84 23.92
N ARG A 107 -14.11 0.76 23.19
CA ARG A 107 -12.81 0.08 23.28
C ARG A 107 -11.66 0.95 22.80
N GLN A 108 -11.88 1.76 21.78
CA GLN A 108 -10.85 2.68 21.27
C GLN A 108 -10.57 3.81 22.27
N ILE A 109 -11.61 4.35 22.92
CA ILE A 109 -11.45 5.34 23.99
C ILE A 109 -10.67 4.76 25.19
N GLU A 110 -10.95 3.51 25.58
CA GLU A 110 -10.18 2.84 26.64
C GLU A 110 -8.69 2.68 26.28
N ARG A 111 -8.38 2.41 25.02
CA ARG A 111 -6.99 2.35 24.53
C ARG A 111 -6.30 3.71 24.60
N LEU A 112 -7.01 4.82 24.28
CA LEU A 112 -6.46 6.18 24.40
C LEU A 112 -6.08 6.54 25.85
N LYS A 113 -6.78 6.00 26.86
CA LYS A 113 -6.45 6.22 28.27
C LYS A 113 -5.07 5.66 28.66
N LYS A 114 -4.55 4.69 27.90
CA LYS A 114 -3.20 4.14 28.12
C LYS A 114 -2.08 5.08 27.71
N GLY A 115 -2.41 6.22 27.10
CA GLY A 115 -1.46 7.26 26.70
C GLY A 115 -0.53 6.85 25.54
N PRO A 116 -1.04 6.29 24.42
CA PRO A 116 -0.17 5.94 23.31
C PRO A 116 0.52 7.18 22.74
N GLU A 117 1.79 7.04 22.37
CA GLU A 117 2.57 8.10 21.73
C GLU A 117 2.15 8.28 20.26
N ILE A 118 1.73 7.20 19.61
CA ILE A 118 1.47 7.15 18.18
C ILE A 118 0.01 6.77 17.92
N LEU A 119 -0.66 7.60 17.12
CA LEU A 119 -2.05 7.39 16.68
C LEU A 119 -2.05 7.09 15.19
N ILE A 120 -2.70 6.00 14.80
CA ILE A 120 -2.84 5.61 13.39
C ILE A 120 -4.31 5.38 13.11
N GLY A 121 -4.85 5.92 12.02
CA GLY A 121 -6.25 5.68 11.71
C GLY A 121 -6.77 6.35 10.44
N THR A 122 -8.06 6.16 10.21
CA THR A 122 -8.75 6.83 9.10
C THR A 122 -9.24 8.21 9.51
N PRO A 123 -9.25 9.22 8.59
CA PRO A 123 -9.60 10.61 8.92
C PRO A 123 -10.92 10.75 9.66
N GLY A 124 -11.98 10.12 9.19
CA GLY A 124 -13.31 10.22 9.81
C GLY A 124 -13.34 9.77 11.28
N ARG A 125 -12.66 8.64 11.62
CA ARG A 125 -12.60 8.13 13.00
C ARG A 125 -11.73 9.00 13.89
N ILE A 126 -10.59 9.46 13.42
CA ILE A 126 -9.70 10.35 14.16
C ILE A 126 -10.43 11.66 14.46
N PHE A 127 -11.09 12.26 13.47
CA PHE A 127 -11.87 13.49 13.66
C PHE A 127 -13.01 13.31 14.68
N GLU A 128 -13.73 12.19 14.64
CA GLU A 128 -14.76 11.86 15.64
C GLU A 128 -14.19 11.86 17.07
N LEU A 129 -13.04 11.23 17.28
CA LEU A 129 -12.37 11.17 18.58
C LEU A 129 -11.82 12.53 19.05
N ILE A 130 -11.41 13.40 18.12
CA ILE A 130 -11.03 14.79 18.40
C ILE A 130 -12.27 15.56 18.87
N LYS A 131 -13.39 15.49 18.15
CA LYS A 131 -14.68 16.14 18.55
C LYS A 131 -15.16 15.69 19.93
N LEU A 132 -14.94 14.43 20.28
CA LEU A 132 -15.24 13.89 21.61
C LEU A 132 -14.20 14.28 22.68
N LYS A 133 -13.22 15.11 22.33
CA LYS A 133 -12.12 15.55 23.20
C LYS A 133 -11.32 14.38 23.81
N LYS A 134 -11.24 13.26 23.11
CA LYS A 134 -10.45 12.07 23.51
C LYS A 134 -9.03 12.11 22.95
N ILE A 135 -8.85 12.66 21.75
CA ILE A 135 -7.54 12.98 21.20
C ILE A 135 -7.23 14.45 21.52
N LYS A 136 -6.06 14.67 22.11
CA LYS A 136 -5.55 16.00 22.51
C LYS A 136 -4.57 16.50 21.45
N MET A 137 -5.08 17.17 20.43
CA MET A 137 -4.28 17.64 19.29
C MET A 137 -3.10 18.56 19.68
N MET A 138 -3.19 19.25 20.83
CA MET A 138 -2.10 20.13 21.33
C MET A 138 -0.77 19.42 21.58
N ASN A 139 -0.76 18.11 21.67
CA ASN A 139 0.45 17.31 21.86
C ASN A 139 1.01 16.76 20.53
N VAL A 140 0.25 16.86 19.44
CA VAL A 140 0.64 16.30 18.13
C VAL A 140 1.71 17.20 17.51
N GLU A 141 2.90 16.64 17.36
CA GLU A 141 4.07 17.32 16.80
C GLU A 141 4.25 17.02 15.30
N THR A 142 3.78 15.83 14.86
CA THR A 142 3.89 15.40 13.47
C THR A 142 2.59 14.77 12.99
N ILE A 143 2.13 15.16 11.81
CA ILE A 143 1.01 14.53 11.10
C ILE A 143 1.54 13.98 9.78
N ILE A 144 1.33 12.68 9.56
CA ILE A 144 1.69 12.00 8.32
C ILE A 144 0.41 11.64 7.56
N LEU A 145 0.36 11.99 6.29
CA LEU A 145 -0.72 11.72 5.36
C LEU A 145 -0.22 10.70 4.34
N ASP A 146 -0.49 9.41 4.58
CA ASP A 146 -0.05 8.35 3.65
C ASP A 146 -1.11 8.11 2.57
N GLU A 147 -0.66 7.80 1.35
CA GLU A 147 -1.46 7.81 0.11
C GLU A 147 -2.27 9.12 0.01
N PHE A 148 -1.57 10.25 0.09
CA PHE A 148 -2.17 11.58 0.15
C PHE A 148 -3.05 11.88 -1.07
N ASP A 149 -2.68 11.43 -2.24
CA ASP A 149 -3.48 11.47 -3.47
C ASP A 149 -4.89 10.89 -3.28
N GLN A 150 -5.04 9.85 -2.47
CA GLN A 150 -6.35 9.26 -2.13
C GLN A 150 -7.06 9.99 -0.98
N LEU A 151 -6.31 10.62 -0.07
CA LEU A 151 -6.89 11.44 1.01
C LEU A 151 -7.49 12.76 0.50
N LEU A 152 -7.17 13.16 -0.74
CA LEU A 152 -7.77 14.31 -1.42
C LEU A 152 -9.19 14.05 -1.96
N ASP A 153 -9.69 12.81 -1.93
CA ASP A 153 -11.07 12.48 -2.28
C ASP A 153 -12.05 13.33 -1.45
N ASP A 154 -13.10 13.85 -2.10
CA ASP A 154 -14.11 14.74 -1.49
C ASP A 154 -14.71 14.17 -0.20
N SER A 155 -14.78 12.86 -0.08
CA SER A 155 -15.27 12.17 1.12
C SER A 155 -14.35 12.29 2.33
N GLN A 156 -13.06 12.60 2.14
CA GLN A 156 -12.04 12.55 3.19
C GLN A 156 -11.30 13.85 3.42
N ILE A 157 -11.08 14.64 2.36
CA ILE A 157 -10.27 15.86 2.44
C ILE A 157 -10.75 16.83 3.53
N HIS A 158 -12.05 16.98 3.67
CA HIS A 158 -12.62 17.87 4.69
C HIS A 158 -12.32 17.42 6.13
N PHE A 159 -12.13 16.11 6.37
CA PHE A 159 -11.69 15.64 7.69
C PHE A 159 -10.19 15.92 7.89
N VAL A 160 -9.37 15.71 6.87
CA VAL A 160 -7.93 15.98 6.91
C VAL A 160 -7.69 17.46 7.22
N GLU A 161 -8.33 18.37 6.49
CA GLU A 161 -8.23 19.83 6.70
C GLU A 161 -8.63 20.24 8.13
N LYS A 162 -9.72 19.67 8.64
CA LYS A 162 -10.14 19.94 10.03
C LYS A 162 -9.16 19.38 11.05
N ILE A 163 -8.63 18.18 10.86
CA ILE A 163 -7.66 17.56 11.77
C ILE A 163 -6.39 18.40 11.83
N THR A 164 -5.83 18.78 10.69
CA THR A 164 -4.63 19.63 10.62
C THR A 164 -4.86 21.01 11.27
N HIS A 165 -6.06 21.58 11.10
CA HIS A 165 -6.42 22.85 11.75
C HIS A 165 -6.45 22.77 13.30
N TYR A 166 -6.76 21.61 13.88
CA TYR A 166 -6.72 21.40 15.33
C TYR A 166 -5.32 21.19 15.91
N ALA A 167 -4.33 20.95 15.07
CA ALA A 167 -2.93 20.76 15.50
C ALA A 167 -2.27 22.09 15.89
N PRO A 168 -1.19 22.09 16.72
CA PRO A 168 -0.37 23.27 16.96
C PRO A 168 0.12 23.90 15.67
N ARG A 169 0.39 25.21 15.65
CA ARG A 169 0.82 25.93 14.44
C ARG A 169 2.17 25.48 13.89
N ASP A 170 3.01 24.97 14.73
CA ASP A 170 4.39 24.51 14.47
C ASP A 170 4.51 23.00 14.26
N HIS A 171 3.37 22.31 14.05
CA HIS A 171 3.41 20.88 13.75
C HIS A 171 4.03 20.60 12.37
N GLN A 172 4.76 19.50 12.28
CA GLN A 172 5.30 19.00 11.01
C GLN A 172 4.20 18.31 10.20
N LEU A 173 4.12 18.61 8.91
CA LEU A 173 3.27 17.92 7.93
C LEU A 173 4.13 17.09 6.97
N VAL A 174 3.77 15.82 6.83
CA VAL A 174 4.43 14.87 5.93
C VAL A 174 3.40 14.28 4.99
N TYR A 175 3.56 14.52 3.71
CA TYR A 175 2.69 14.02 2.65
C TYR A 175 3.43 12.89 1.91
N MET A 176 2.82 11.73 1.82
CA MET A 176 3.36 10.59 1.08
C MET A 176 2.41 10.19 -0.03
N SER A 177 2.90 10.13 -1.25
CA SER A 177 2.10 9.80 -2.43
C SER A 177 2.85 8.88 -3.38
N ALA A 178 2.12 8.17 -4.23
CA ALA A 178 2.68 7.43 -5.36
C ALA A 178 2.76 8.28 -6.64
N THR A 179 2.11 9.44 -6.68
CA THR A 179 2.00 10.31 -7.84
C THR A 179 2.10 11.79 -7.45
N THR A 180 2.48 12.65 -8.39
CA THR A 180 2.40 14.12 -8.26
C THR A 180 1.12 14.72 -8.85
N LYS A 181 0.21 13.88 -9.37
CA LYS A 181 -1.00 14.30 -10.06
C LYS A 181 -2.14 14.65 -9.11
N PHE A 182 -1.93 15.67 -8.30
CA PHE A 182 -2.94 16.23 -7.41
C PHE A 182 -2.80 17.74 -7.30
N ASP A 183 -3.77 18.39 -6.72
CA ASP A 183 -3.80 19.83 -6.52
C ASP A 183 -2.71 20.27 -5.53
N GLN A 184 -1.70 20.97 -6.05
CA GLN A 184 -0.56 21.47 -5.28
C GLN A 184 -0.94 22.54 -4.24
N GLU A 185 -2.10 23.20 -4.41
CA GLU A 185 -2.62 24.18 -3.44
C GLU A 185 -3.00 23.53 -2.11
N LYS A 186 -3.21 22.20 -2.10
CA LYS A 186 -3.46 21.42 -0.88
C LYS A 186 -2.23 21.12 -0.04
N ILE A 187 -1.05 21.42 -0.54
CA ILE A 187 0.22 21.25 0.17
C ILE A 187 0.50 22.52 0.99
N ALA A 188 0.90 22.34 2.24
CA ALA A 188 1.28 23.47 3.10
C ALA A 188 2.44 24.27 2.52
N PRO A 189 2.46 25.61 2.70
CA PRO A 189 3.60 26.42 2.31
C PRO A 189 4.91 25.93 2.94
N ASN A 190 6.04 26.15 2.26
CA ASN A 190 7.38 25.74 2.72
C ASN A 190 7.53 24.21 2.88
N THR A 191 6.79 23.42 2.13
CA THR A 191 6.97 21.98 2.07
C THR A 191 8.10 21.63 1.11
N HIS A 192 9.11 20.91 1.58
CA HIS A 192 10.20 20.39 0.77
C HIS A 192 9.72 19.17 -0.02
N THR A 193 9.87 19.18 -1.34
CA THR A 193 9.45 18.07 -2.20
C THR A 193 10.63 17.17 -2.57
N ILE A 194 10.48 15.88 -2.30
CA ILE A 194 11.39 14.81 -2.74
C ILE A 194 10.60 13.93 -3.70
N ASP A 195 10.87 14.09 -4.99
CA ASP A 195 10.18 13.38 -6.06
C ASP A 195 11.07 12.30 -6.67
N LEU A 196 10.67 11.06 -6.46
CA LEU A 196 11.26 9.86 -7.04
C LEU A 196 10.23 9.08 -7.88
N SER A 197 9.21 9.77 -8.41
CA SER A 197 8.16 9.15 -9.23
C SER A 197 8.70 8.50 -10.50
N ASP A 198 9.78 9.03 -11.07
CA ASP A 198 10.45 8.49 -12.26
C ASP A 198 11.39 7.29 -11.93
N GLN A 199 11.53 6.94 -10.66
CA GLN A 199 12.35 5.80 -10.27
C GLN A 199 11.73 4.52 -10.83
N LYS A 200 12.35 3.99 -11.88
CA LYS A 200 11.97 2.69 -12.42
C LYS A 200 12.26 1.62 -11.36
N LEU A 201 11.26 0.81 -11.10
CA LEU A 201 11.47 -0.44 -10.39
C LEU A 201 12.07 -1.43 -11.40
N ASP A 202 13.40 -1.36 -11.57
CA ASP A 202 14.14 -2.18 -12.58
C ASP A 202 13.97 -3.68 -12.36
N ASN A 203 13.45 -4.07 -11.20
CA ASN A 203 13.17 -5.44 -10.81
C ASN A 203 11.77 -5.94 -11.22
N ILE A 204 10.94 -5.11 -11.88
CA ILE A 204 9.63 -5.54 -12.41
C ILE A 204 9.71 -5.68 -13.92
N GLN A 205 9.46 -6.88 -14.40
CA GLN A 205 9.36 -7.15 -15.82
C GLN A 205 7.90 -7.11 -16.27
N HIS A 206 7.64 -6.38 -17.35
CA HIS A 206 6.31 -6.13 -17.85
C HIS A 206 6.06 -6.89 -19.15
N PHE A 207 5.01 -7.70 -19.17
CA PHE A 207 4.64 -8.54 -20.29
C PHE A 207 3.19 -8.35 -20.70
N TYR A 208 2.88 -8.71 -21.94
CA TYR A 208 1.51 -8.86 -22.39
C TYR A 208 1.32 -10.19 -23.14
N MET A 209 0.08 -10.70 -23.09
CA MET A 209 -0.36 -11.86 -23.86
C MET A 209 -1.54 -11.43 -24.73
N GLN A 210 -1.45 -11.67 -26.02
CA GLN A 210 -2.59 -11.47 -26.93
C GLN A 210 -3.55 -12.64 -26.81
N VAL A 211 -4.80 -12.37 -26.44
CA VAL A 211 -5.81 -13.38 -26.15
C VAL A 211 -7.14 -12.96 -26.75
N ASP A 212 -7.89 -13.91 -27.33
CA ASP A 212 -9.28 -13.66 -27.71
C ASP A 212 -10.13 -13.40 -26.45
N GLN A 213 -11.05 -12.43 -26.53
CA GLN A 213 -11.88 -12.03 -25.40
C GLN A 213 -12.64 -13.20 -24.77
N ARG A 214 -13.10 -14.16 -25.57
CA ARG A 214 -13.82 -15.34 -25.13
C ARG A 214 -12.94 -16.33 -24.38
N HIS A 215 -11.62 -16.27 -24.59
CA HIS A 215 -10.65 -17.21 -24.06
C HIS A 215 -9.83 -16.65 -22.88
N ARG A 216 -10.13 -15.44 -22.38
CA ARG A 216 -9.37 -14.84 -21.27
C ARG A 216 -9.38 -15.68 -19.98
N VAL A 217 -10.54 -16.19 -19.59
CA VAL A 217 -10.65 -17.06 -18.40
C VAL A 217 -9.93 -18.40 -18.63
N ASP A 218 -9.99 -18.96 -19.84
CA ASP A 218 -9.22 -20.16 -20.19
C ASP A 218 -7.71 -19.89 -20.16
N MET A 219 -7.27 -18.67 -20.52
CA MET A 219 -5.87 -18.27 -20.37
C MET A 219 -5.45 -18.21 -18.91
N LEU A 220 -6.27 -17.65 -18.00
CA LEU A 220 -6.00 -17.71 -16.55
C LEU A 220 -5.86 -19.13 -16.06
N ARG A 221 -6.77 -20.04 -16.49
CA ARG A 221 -6.69 -21.45 -16.17
C ARG A 221 -5.36 -22.07 -16.64
N LYS A 222 -4.94 -21.77 -17.87
CA LYS A 222 -3.66 -22.26 -18.41
C LYS A 222 -2.47 -21.71 -17.65
N LEU A 223 -2.47 -20.44 -17.26
CA LEU A 223 -1.45 -19.83 -16.43
C LEU A 223 -1.37 -20.51 -15.04
N ALA A 224 -2.52 -20.85 -14.45
CA ALA A 224 -2.59 -21.54 -13.17
C ALA A 224 -2.00 -22.97 -13.20
N HIS A 225 -1.80 -23.55 -14.39
CA HIS A 225 -1.14 -24.85 -14.57
C HIS A 225 0.37 -24.74 -14.88
N VAL A 226 0.90 -23.54 -15.00
CA VAL A 226 2.34 -23.34 -15.09
C VAL A 226 2.95 -23.70 -13.74
N GLU A 227 4.05 -24.42 -13.76
CA GLU A 227 4.75 -24.84 -12.54
C GLU A 227 5.07 -23.64 -11.64
N ASP A 228 4.77 -23.75 -10.37
CA ASP A 228 4.96 -22.73 -9.33
C ASP A 228 4.25 -21.38 -9.59
N PHE A 229 3.40 -21.27 -10.61
CA PHE A 229 2.70 -20.03 -10.91
C PHE A 229 1.69 -19.66 -9.82
N ARG A 230 1.83 -18.45 -9.31
CA ARG A 230 0.84 -17.83 -8.42
C ARG A 230 0.71 -16.35 -8.74
N GLY A 231 -0.51 -15.88 -8.84
CA GLY A 231 -0.76 -14.50 -9.25
C GLY A 231 -1.93 -13.82 -8.55
N LEU A 232 -1.77 -12.51 -8.35
CA LEU A 232 -2.88 -11.61 -8.06
C LEU A 232 -3.46 -11.13 -9.39
N VAL A 233 -4.72 -11.44 -9.64
CA VAL A 233 -5.40 -11.12 -10.90
C VAL A 233 -6.32 -9.92 -10.70
N PHE A 234 -6.09 -8.85 -11.45
CA PHE A 234 -6.89 -7.63 -11.40
C PHE A 234 -7.97 -7.58 -12.48
N PHE A 235 -9.18 -7.27 -12.07
CA PHE A 235 -10.35 -7.03 -12.91
C PHE A 235 -10.80 -5.57 -12.83
N ASN A 236 -11.34 -5.04 -13.93
CA ASN A 236 -11.92 -3.70 -13.94
C ASN A 236 -13.37 -3.69 -13.40
N SER A 237 -14.05 -4.85 -13.32
CA SER A 237 -15.41 -4.97 -12.81
C SER A 237 -15.60 -6.16 -11.87
N LEU A 238 -16.51 -6.02 -10.90
CA LEU A 238 -16.90 -7.11 -9.99
C LEU A 238 -17.68 -8.21 -10.72
N SER A 239 -18.43 -7.88 -11.77
CA SER A 239 -19.18 -8.85 -12.57
C SER A 239 -18.27 -9.81 -13.30
N ASP A 240 -17.21 -9.28 -13.96
CA ASP A 240 -16.25 -10.12 -14.68
C ASP A 240 -15.44 -10.97 -13.70
N LEU A 241 -15.08 -10.40 -12.55
CA LEU A 241 -14.40 -11.12 -11.48
C LEU A 241 -15.23 -12.32 -10.99
N GLY A 242 -16.50 -12.12 -10.64
CA GLY A 242 -17.38 -13.21 -10.17
C GLY A 242 -17.57 -14.30 -11.23
N SER A 243 -17.81 -13.91 -12.48
CA SER A 243 -17.94 -14.83 -13.60
C SER A 243 -16.65 -15.63 -13.86
N ALA A 244 -15.48 -15.01 -13.66
CA ALA A 244 -14.20 -15.70 -13.80
C ALA A 244 -13.96 -16.68 -12.65
N GLU A 245 -14.27 -16.27 -11.41
CA GLU A 245 -14.13 -17.12 -10.23
C GLU A 245 -14.95 -18.42 -10.37
N GLU A 246 -16.25 -18.31 -10.70
CA GLU A 246 -17.11 -19.48 -10.90
C GLU A 246 -16.56 -20.43 -11.98
N LYS A 247 -16.12 -19.89 -13.13
CA LYS A 247 -15.57 -20.70 -14.21
C LYS A 247 -14.24 -21.36 -13.86
N LEU A 248 -13.39 -20.69 -13.09
CA LEU A 248 -12.11 -21.25 -12.64
C LEU A 248 -12.34 -22.36 -11.61
N GLN A 249 -13.21 -22.13 -10.63
CA GLN A 249 -13.57 -23.15 -9.62
C GLN A 249 -14.24 -24.38 -10.25
N TYR A 250 -15.10 -24.19 -11.23
CA TYR A 250 -15.69 -25.29 -12.00
C TYR A 250 -14.66 -26.17 -12.73
N ARG A 251 -13.46 -25.62 -12.96
CA ARG A 251 -12.31 -26.30 -13.59
C ARG A 251 -11.23 -26.69 -12.58
N ASP A 252 -11.59 -26.83 -11.31
CA ASP A 252 -10.71 -27.24 -10.21
C ASP A 252 -9.48 -26.35 -10.00
N ILE A 253 -9.53 -25.07 -10.43
CA ILE A 253 -8.50 -24.09 -10.13
C ILE A 253 -8.76 -23.48 -8.75
N LEU A 254 -7.73 -23.48 -7.90
CA LEU A 254 -7.75 -22.88 -6.57
C LEU A 254 -7.70 -21.34 -6.68
N ALA A 255 -8.81 -20.75 -7.12
CA ALA A 255 -9.00 -19.31 -7.28
C ALA A 255 -10.04 -18.81 -6.29
N VAL A 256 -9.74 -17.71 -5.59
CA VAL A 256 -10.65 -17.08 -4.63
C VAL A 256 -10.63 -15.58 -4.81
N SER A 257 -11.80 -14.94 -4.77
CA SER A 257 -11.93 -13.48 -4.83
C SER A 257 -11.85 -12.84 -3.46
N LEU A 258 -11.29 -11.63 -3.44
CA LEU A 258 -11.41 -10.71 -2.32
C LEU A 258 -12.65 -9.85 -2.55
N ALA A 259 -13.83 -10.35 -2.15
CA ALA A 259 -15.07 -9.60 -2.29
C ALA A 259 -15.22 -8.53 -1.19
N SER A 260 -15.91 -7.41 -1.52
CA SER A 260 -16.09 -6.27 -0.61
C SER A 260 -16.97 -6.58 0.60
N ASP A 261 -17.85 -7.57 0.48
CA ASP A 261 -18.77 -8.06 1.51
C ASP A 261 -18.16 -9.12 2.42
N VAL A 262 -16.94 -9.60 2.08
CA VAL A 262 -16.22 -10.56 2.94
C VAL A 262 -15.71 -9.85 4.19
N ASN A 263 -16.12 -10.36 5.35
CA ASN A 263 -15.66 -9.88 6.66
C ASN A 263 -14.11 -9.83 6.72
N VAL A 264 -13.56 -8.79 7.35
CA VAL A 264 -12.11 -8.57 7.52
C VAL A 264 -11.38 -9.82 8.02
N LYS A 265 -12.02 -10.63 8.90
CA LYS A 265 -11.43 -11.89 9.38
C LYS A 265 -11.27 -12.93 8.25
N PHE A 266 -12.26 -13.06 7.37
CA PHE A 266 -12.19 -13.99 6.23
C PHE A 266 -11.17 -13.55 5.20
N ARG A 267 -11.03 -12.23 4.95
CA ARG A 267 -9.97 -11.71 4.09
C ARG A 267 -8.59 -12.13 4.59
N LYS A 268 -8.33 -11.99 5.90
CA LYS A 268 -7.06 -12.41 6.49
C LYS A 268 -6.79 -13.89 6.26
N VAL A 269 -7.78 -14.74 6.44
CA VAL A 269 -7.66 -16.20 6.18
C VAL A 269 -7.36 -16.50 4.71
N ILE A 270 -8.02 -15.80 3.76
CA ILE A 270 -7.76 -15.96 2.33
C ILE A 270 -6.32 -15.57 2.00
N LEU A 271 -5.85 -14.45 2.56
CA LEU A 271 -4.48 -13.96 2.35
C LEU A 271 -3.43 -14.92 2.95
N GLU A 272 -3.69 -15.47 4.14
CA GLU A 272 -2.85 -16.50 4.75
C GLU A 272 -2.78 -17.75 3.87
N LYS A 273 -3.93 -18.27 3.40
CA LYS A 273 -3.97 -19.40 2.48
C LYS A 273 -3.21 -19.15 1.18
N PHE A 274 -3.27 -17.92 0.65
CA PHE A 274 -2.50 -17.57 -0.54
C PHE A 274 -0.99 -17.49 -0.24
N LYS A 275 -0.59 -16.93 0.90
CA LYS A 275 0.82 -16.93 1.37
C LYS A 275 1.34 -18.34 1.56
N ASP A 276 0.53 -19.23 2.12
CA ASP A 276 0.86 -20.66 2.39
C ASP A 276 0.77 -21.55 1.14
N LYS A 277 0.68 -20.98 -0.05
CA LYS A 277 0.60 -21.71 -1.33
C LYS A 277 -0.62 -22.63 -1.48
N GLN A 278 -1.67 -22.43 -0.68
CA GLN A 278 -2.91 -23.18 -0.78
C GLN A 278 -3.88 -22.64 -1.85
N LEU A 279 -3.58 -21.47 -2.42
CA LEU A 279 -4.33 -20.85 -3.50
C LEU A 279 -3.37 -20.50 -4.64
N THR A 280 -3.80 -20.71 -5.88
CA THR A 280 -3.03 -20.38 -7.08
C THR A 280 -3.31 -18.98 -7.57
N LEU A 281 -4.58 -18.58 -7.60
CA LEU A 281 -5.01 -17.26 -8.07
C LEU A 281 -5.80 -16.54 -6.98
N LEU A 282 -5.41 -15.32 -6.72
CA LEU A 282 -6.18 -14.38 -5.91
C LEU A 282 -6.80 -13.34 -6.84
N LEU A 283 -8.14 -13.24 -6.85
CA LEU A 283 -8.87 -12.35 -7.76
C LEU A 283 -9.30 -11.08 -7.03
N ALA A 284 -9.05 -9.92 -7.64
CA ALA A 284 -9.39 -8.64 -7.02
C ALA A 284 -9.76 -7.57 -8.05
N THR A 285 -10.49 -6.55 -7.61
CA THR A 285 -10.56 -5.25 -8.29
C THR A 285 -9.62 -4.26 -7.60
N ASP A 286 -9.36 -3.12 -8.22
CA ASP A 286 -8.49 -2.09 -7.62
C ASP A 286 -8.95 -1.66 -6.23
N LEU A 287 -10.27 -1.51 -6.04
CA LEU A 287 -10.86 -1.16 -4.75
C LEU A 287 -10.59 -2.23 -3.69
N LEU A 288 -10.66 -3.50 -4.07
CA LEU A 288 -10.49 -4.65 -3.17
C LEU A 288 -9.03 -4.94 -2.87
N ALA A 289 -8.14 -4.61 -3.81
CA ALA A 289 -6.70 -4.80 -3.67
C ALA A 289 -5.99 -3.64 -2.96
N ARG A 290 -6.67 -2.51 -2.75
CA ARG A 290 -6.11 -1.39 -1.99
C ARG A 290 -5.89 -1.80 -0.54
N GLY A 291 -4.69 -1.53 -0.04
CA GLY A 291 -4.33 -1.85 1.34
C GLY A 291 -4.06 -3.33 1.64
N ILE A 292 -4.08 -4.22 0.65
CA ILE A 292 -3.76 -5.63 0.89
C ILE A 292 -2.26 -5.79 1.12
N ASP A 293 -1.93 -6.32 2.29
CA ASP A 293 -0.56 -6.74 2.61
C ASP A 293 -0.29 -8.13 2.03
N ILE A 294 -0.07 -8.16 0.72
CA ILE A 294 0.53 -9.31 0.07
C ILE A 294 1.92 -8.88 -0.35
N ASP A 295 2.86 -9.04 0.57
CA ASP A 295 4.26 -8.78 0.28
C ASP A 295 4.83 -9.84 -0.65
N SER A 296 5.61 -9.37 -1.61
CA SER A 296 6.40 -10.22 -2.51
C SER A 296 5.60 -11.19 -3.36
N LEU A 297 4.54 -10.71 -4.01
CA LEU A 297 3.93 -11.47 -5.09
C LEU A 297 4.94 -11.62 -6.23
N GLU A 298 5.08 -12.83 -6.72
CA GLU A 298 5.92 -13.08 -7.89
C GLU A 298 5.27 -12.52 -9.16
N CYS A 299 3.95 -12.65 -9.29
CA CYS A 299 3.23 -12.24 -10.48
C CYS A 299 1.94 -11.46 -10.20
N VAL A 300 1.76 -10.38 -10.94
CA VAL A 300 0.51 -9.65 -11.08
C VAL A 300 -0.05 -9.91 -12.48
N VAL A 301 -1.31 -10.27 -12.58
CA VAL A 301 -2.01 -10.42 -13.86
C VAL A 301 -3.09 -9.36 -13.99
N ASN A 302 -3.02 -8.52 -15.03
CA ASN A 302 -4.12 -7.68 -15.41
C ASN A 302 -5.04 -8.47 -16.35
N PHE A 303 -6.19 -8.91 -15.86
CA PHE A 303 -7.21 -9.53 -16.71
C PHE A 303 -7.78 -8.53 -17.71
N ASP A 304 -7.94 -7.29 -17.29
CA ASP A 304 -8.29 -6.16 -18.12
C ASP A 304 -7.18 -5.12 -18.09
N VAL A 305 -6.91 -4.47 -19.24
CA VAL A 305 -5.97 -3.34 -19.28
C VAL A 305 -6.46 -2.24 -18.35
N PRO A 306 -5.62 -1.74 -17.43
CA PRO A 306 -5.98 -0.67 -16.51
C PRO A 306 -6.53 0.58 -17.20
N ARG A 307 -7.37 1.33 -16.50
CA ARG A 307 -8.01 2.53 -17.07
C ARG A 307 -7.01 3.64 -17.38
N ASP A 308 -5.96 3.75 -16.58
CA ASP A 308 -4.92 4.78 -16.66
C ASP A 308 -3.57 4.26 -16.16
N SER A 309 -2.53 5.06 -16.32
CA SER A 309 -1.15 4.72 -15.94
C SER A 309 -0.97 4.61 -14.43
N GLU A 310 -1.74 5.35 -13.65
CA GLU A 310 -1.68 5.35 -12.19
C GLU A 310 -2.21 4.01 -11.65
N THR A 311 -3.38 3.59 -12.11
CA THR A 311 -3.94 2.27 -11.80
C THR A 311 -2.96 1.15 -12.19
N TYR A 312 -2.31 1.28 -13.37
CA TYR A 312 -1.30 0.32 -13.80
C TYR A 312 -0.12 0.24 -12.81
N THR A 313 0.41 1.39 -12.41
CA THR A 313 1.54 1.49 -11.47
C THR A 313 1.16 0.93 -10.10
N HIS A 314 -0.03 1.21 -9.59
CA HIS A 314 -0.54 0.68 -8.32
C HIS A 314 -0.69 -0.85 -8.36
N ARG A 315 -1.17 -1.41 -9.47
CA ARG A 315 -1.25 -2.87 -9.65
C ARG A 315 0.14 -3.49 -9.74
N ALA A 316 1.01 -2.94 -10.58
CA ALA A 316 2.40 -3.39 -10.74
C ALA A 316 3.17 -3.37 -9.42
N GLY A 317 2.99 -2.34 -8.59
CA GLY A 317 3.62 -2.21 -7.27
C GLY A 317 3.17 -3.26 -6.23
N ARG A 318 2.34 -4.24 -6.60
CA ARG A 318 2.04 -5.41 -5.76
C ARG A 318 3.06 -6.53 -5.94
N THR A 319 3.90 -6.46 -6.95
CA THR A 319 5.05 -7.35 -7.15
C THR A 319 6.37 -6.57 -7.11
N GLY A 320 7.49 -7.25 -7.15
CA GLY A 320 8.81 -6.62 -7.20
C GLY A 320 9.20 -5.83 -5.97
N ARG A 321 8.65 -6.13 -4.78
CA ARG A 321 8.95 -5.38 -3.56
C ARG A 321 10.28 -5.81 -2.93
N MET A 322 10.94 -4.87 -2.25
CA MET A 322 12.18 -5.09 -1.49
C MET A 322 13.31 -5.69 -2.33
N GLY A 323 13.45 -5.26 -3.58
CA GLY A 323 14.51 -5.71 -4.48
C GLY A 323 14.31 -7.10 -5.08
N LYS A 324 13.19 -7.78 -4.80
CA LYS A 324 12.85 -9.07 -5.43
C LYS A 324 12.37 -8.85 -6.85
N GLU A 325 12.65 -9.82 -7.73
CA GLU A 325 12.08 -9.80 -9.07
C GLU A 325 10.56 -9.95 -9.05
N GLY A 326 9.89 -9.26 -9.95
CA GLY A 326 8.45 -9.28 -10.10
C GLY A 326 8.01 -9.29 -11.57
N TYR A 327 6.86 -9.90 -11.83
CA TYR A 327 6.32 -10.04 -13.17
C TYR A 327 4.92 -9.44 -13.25
N VAL A 328 4.67 -8.64 -14.29
CA VAL A 328 3.34 -8.14 -14.61
C VAL A 328 2.93 -8.65 -15.99
N ILE A 329 1.86 -9.45 -16.04
CA ILE A 329 1.30 -9.98 -17.26
C ILE A 329 -0.03 -9.29 -17.53
N THR A 330 -0.21 -8.65 -18.70
CA THR A 330 -1.47 -8.02 -19.07
C THR A 330 -2.10 -8.79 -20.24
N LEU A 331 -3.34 -9.26 -20.06
CA LEU A 331 -4.11 -9.86 -21.15
C LEU A 331 -4.65 -8.75 -22.06
N VAL A 332 -4.35 -8.84 -23.34
CA VAL A 332 -4.73 -7.85 -24.36
C VAL A 332 -5.62 -8.51 -25.39
N THR A 333 -6.79 -7.95 -25.65
CA THR A 333 -7.76 -8.50 -26.60
C THR A 333 -7.79 -7.74 -27.93
N HIS A 334 -7.48 -6.44 -27.89
CA HIS A 334 -7.55 -5.57 -29.07
C HIS A 334 -6.26 -4.76 -29.27
N PRO A 335 -5.90 -4.40 -30.50
CA PRO A 335 -4.70 -3.59 -30.78
C PRO A 335 -4.68 -2.24 -30.07
N GLU A 336 -5.86 -1.64 -29.82
CA GLU A 336 -5.98 -0.37 -29.08
C GLU A 336 -5.59 -0.50 -27.62
N GLU A 337 -5.92 -1.62 -26.99
CA GLU A 337 -5.50 -1.94 -25.63
C GLU A 337 -3.97 -2.05 -25.53
N LEU A 338 -3.33 -2.66 -26.52
CA LEU A 338 -1.88 -2.73 -26.59
C LEU A 338 -1.25 -1.35 -26.76
N LYS A 339 -1.83 -0.48 -27.62
CA LYS A 339 -1.37 0.90 -27.77
C LYS A 339 -1.47 1.68 -26.45
N LYS A 340 -2.57 1.46 -25.71
CA LYS A 340 -2.78 2.06 -24.40
C LYS A 340 -1.75 1.54 -23.39
N LEU A 341 -1.56 0.23 -23.30
CA LEU A 341 -0.62 -0.42 -22.39
C LEU A 341 0.83 0.03 -22.62
N LYS A 342 1.24 0.18 -23.88
CA LYS A 342 2.58 0.67 -24.26
C LYS A 342 2.85 2.12 -23.84
N LYS A 343 1.80 2.91 -23.49
CA LYS A 343 1.97 4.23 -22.87
C LYS A 343 2.24 4.15 -21.36
N PHE A 344 1.90 3.04 -20.73
CA PHE A 344 2.06 2.84 -19.29
C PHE A 344 3.41 2.22 -18.93
N ALA A 345 3.88 1.27 -19.74
CA ALA A 345 5.14 0.57 -19.50
C ALA A 345 5.76 0.03 -20.81
N SER A 346 7.07 -0.23 -20.75
CA SER A 346 7.77 -0.99 -21.80
C SER A 346 7.44 -2.46 -21.64
N VAL A 347 6.57 -2.99 -22.51
CA VAL A 347 6.05 -4.36 -22.41
C VAL A 347 6.61 -5.25 -23.53
N ARG A 348 6.90 -6.51 -23.19
CA ARG A 348 7.32 -7.56 -24.13
C ARG A 348 6.19 -8.57 -24.32
N GLU A 349 6.08 -9.11 -25.54
CA GLU A 349 5.10 -10.18 -25.81
C GLU A 349 5.58 -11.50 -25.21
N ILE A 350 4.67 -12.21 -24.51
CA ILE A 350 4.90 -13.58 -24.09
C ILE A 350 3.79 -14.48 -24.63
N ILE A 351 4.13 -15.73 -24.86
CA ILE A 351 3.21 -16.79 -25.25
C ILE A 351 3.34 -17.97 -24.31
N LEU A 352 2.23 -18.67 -24.11
CA LEU A 352 2.20 -19.90 -23.32
C LEU A 352 2.17 -21.12 -24.27
N LYS A 353 3.14 -22.00 -24.14
CA LYS A 353 3.22 -23.29 -24.85
C LYS A 353 3.65 -24.38 -23.88
N ASN A 354 2.98 -25.54 -23.94
CA ASN A 354 3.33 -26.71 -23.11
C ASN A 354 3.50 -26.38 -21.62
N GLN A 355 2.63 -25.50 -21.06
CA GLN A 355 2.67 -25.01 -19.67
C GLN A 355 3.93 -24.20 -19.32
N GLU A 356 4.64 -23.67 -20.29
CA GLU A 356 5.79 -22.79 -20.09
C GLU A 356 5.59 -21.45 -20.80
N LEU A 357 6.15 -20.39 -20.21
CA LEU A 357 6.09 -19.03 -20.74
C LEU A 357 7.33 -18.70 -21.56
N TYR A 358 7.13 -18.25 -22.79
CA TYR A 358 8.21 -17.86 -23.71
C TYR A 358 8.07 -16.40 -24.12
N ILE A 359 9.19 -15.69 -24.11
CA ILE A 359 9.27 -14.33 -24.69
C ILE A 359 9.32 -14.50 -26.22
N LYS A 360 8.47 -13.73 -26.93
CA LYS A 360 8.37 -13.77 -28.38
C LYS A 360 9.32 -12.78 -29.03
#